data_6891c65b6b7a3a0bb262c2e07d87e7c7
#
_entry.id   6891c65b6b7a3a0bb262c2e07d87e7c7
#
_cell.length_a   1.000
_cell.length_b   1.000
_cell.length_c   1.000
_cell.angle_alpha   90.00
_cell.angle_beta   90.00
_cell.angle_gamma   90.00
#
_symmetry.space_group_name_H-M   'P 1'
#
loop_
_entity.id
_entity.type
_entity.pdbx_description
1 polymer ?
#
loop_
_entity_poly.entity_id
_entity_poly.type
_entity_poly.pdbx_seq_one_letter_code
_entity_poly.pdbx_strand_id
1 'polypeptide(L)'
;MRQLRLAKDAMDRDWAEPLDLDAVAAHAGYSRFHFVRAFKTVYGETPGQYLSRRRIERAEELLRSADLSVTEICSLVGFSSLGTFSTRFKKQTGLTPSAYRTKHVGRGAALIPGCYALLWAGAFPRRRSEEPRPGDHPTASGPMAREPVVREPEERSSGNRSSEDRNSEEAG
;
A
#
# COMPACT_ATOMS: atom_id res chain seq x y z
N MET A 1 19.72 -25.71 2.97
CA MET A 1 18.26 -25.70 2.74
C MET A 1 17.51 -24.64 3.55
N ARG A 2 17.72 -24.56 4.89
CA ARG A 2 17.05 -23.58 5.76
C ARG A 2 17.26 -22.12 5.32
N GLN A 3 18.48 -21.74 4.97
CA GLN A 3 18.82 -20.37 4.58
C GLN A 3 18.15 -19.93 3.26
N LEU A 4 18.08 -20.82 2.27
CA LEU A 4 17.37 -20.52 1.03
C LEU A 4 15.85 -20.33 1.24
N ARG A 5 15.27 -21.05 2.19
CA ARG A 5 13.86 -20.88 2.59
C ARG A 5 13.65 -19.51 3.22
N LEU A 6 14.51 -19.11 4.17
CA LEU A 6 14.44 -17.78 4.79
C LEU A 6 14.56 -16.65 3.77
N ALA A 7 15.49 -16.80 2.83
CA ALA A 7 15.63 -15.83 1.72
C ALA A 7 14.37 -15.76 0.85
N LYS A 8 13.78 -16.92 0.53
CA LYS A 8 12.51 -16.98 -0.22
C LYS A 8 11.37 -16.33 0.56
N ASP A 9 11.25 -16.62 1.86
CA ASP A 9 10.20 -16.04 2.72
C ASP A 9 10.36 -14.52 2.85
N ALA A 10 11.59 -14.00 2.89
CA ALA A 10 11.87 -12.57 2.86
C ALA A 10 11.42 -11.94 1.52
N MET A 11 11.72 -12.59 0.39
CA MET A 11 11.27 -12.14 -0.93
C MET A 11 9.74 -12.19 -1.09
N ASP A 12 9.07 -13.15 -0.45
CA ASP A 12 7.61 -13.24 -0.45
C ASP A 12 6.96 -12.16 0.42
N ARG A 13 7.62 -11.74 1.49
CA ARG A 13 7.14 -10.65 2.35
C ARG A 13 7.33 -9.28 1.71
N ASP A 14 8.51 -9.07 1.13
CA ASP A 14 8.94 -7.77 0.61
C ASP A 14 8.89 -7.73 -0.94
N TRP A 15 7.91 -8.41 -1.52
CA TRP A 15 7.82 -8.65 -2.98
C TRP A 15 7.73 -7.38 -3.82
N ALA A 16 7.19 -6.28 -3.29
CA ALA A 16 7.06 -4.99 -3.99
C ALA A 16 8.36 -4.17 -3.96
N GLU A 17 9.24 -4.45 -3.01
CA GLU A 17 10.48 -3.71 -2.82
C GLU A 17 11.53 -4.07 -3.88
N PRO A 18 12.45 -3.15 -4.22
CA PRO A 18 13.58 -3.45 -5.07
C PRO A 18 14.39 -4.63 -4.52
N LEU A 19 14.63 -5.64 -5.37
CA LEU A 19 15.41 -6.81 -4.97
C LEU A 19 16.90 -6.48 -4.90
N ASP A 20 17.42 -6.35 -3.70
CA ASP A 20 18.86 -6.35 -3.45
C ASP A 20 19.35 -7.80 -3.29
N LEU A 21 19.86 -8.36 -4.39
CA LEU A 21 20.36 -9.74 -4.41
C LEU A 21 21.59 -9.93 -3.52
N ASP A 22 22.41 -8.90 -3.33
CA ASP A 22 23.62 -9.00 -2.52
C ASP A 22 23.23 -9.03 -1.03
N ALA A 23 22.30 -8.17 -0.61
CA ALA A 23 21.75 -8.20 0.75
C ALA A 23 21.03 -9.52 1.07
N VAL A 24 20.20 -10.03 0.16
CA VAL A 24 19.48 -11.30 0.35
C VAL A 24 20.45 -12.49 0.39
N ALA A 25 21.46 -12.51 -0.46
CA ALA A 25 22.48 -13.56 -0.47
C ALA A 25 23.32 -13.54 0.80
N ALA A 26 23.77 -12.36 1.24
CA ALA A 26 24.54 -12.19 2.47
C ALA A 26 23.74 -12.63 3.70
N HIS A 27 22.44 -12.26 3.79
CA HIS A 27 21.55 -12.70 4.86
C HIS A 27 21.40 -14.23 4.89
N ALA A 28 21.45 -14.88 3.75
CA ALA A 28 21.41 -16.34 3.62
C ALA A 28 22.80 -17.01 3.78
N GLY A 29 23.87 -16.24 4.02
CA GLY A 29 25.22 -16.76 4.20
C GLY A 29 25.87 -17.26 2.89
N TYR A 30 25.45 -16.70 1.74
CA TYR A 30 25.99 -17.05 0.43
C TYR A 30 26.61 -15.84 -0.25
N SER A 31 27.59 -16.09 -1.16
CA SER A 31 27.90 -15.09 -2.18
C SER A 31 26.77 -15.00 -3.20
N ARG A 32 26.60 -13.86 -3.85
CA ARG A 32 25.56 -13.62 -4.85
C ARG A 32 25.46 -14.73 -5.90
N PHE A 33 26.59 -15.11 -6.49
CA PHE A 33 26.61 -16.16 -7.53
C PHE A 33 26.19 -17.53 -6.99
N HIS A 34 26.69 -17.89 -5.81
CA HIS A 34 26.32 -19.14 -5.17
C HIS A 34 24.84 -19.16 -4.81
N PHE A 35 24.32 -18.05 -4.27
CA PHE A 35 22.89 -17.90 -3.94
C PHE A 35 22.00 -18.12 -5.18
N VAL A 36 22.29 -17.44 -6.29
CA VAL A 36 21.50 -17.57 -7.53
C VAL A 36 21.50 -19.02 -8.05
N ARG A 37 22.66 -19.69 -8.03
CA ARG A 37 22.77 -21.09 -8.45
C ARG A 37 22.03 -22.04 -7.51
N ALA A 38 22.24 -21.90 -6.22
CA ALA A 38 21.61 -22.74 -5.21
C ALA A 38 20.07 -22.55 -5.21
N PHE A 39 19.61 -21.31 -5.33
CA PHE A 39 18.18 -21.00 -5.44
C PHE A 39 17.57 -21.65 -6.69
N LYS A 40 18.22 -21.48 -7.84
CA LYS A 40 17.75 -22.10 -9.09
C LYS A 40 17.73 -23.64 -9.02
N THR A 41 18.73 -24.25 -8.40
CA THR A 41 18.79 -25.72 -8.22
C THR A 41 17.64 -26.22 -7.35
N VAL A 42 17.26 -25.47 -6.29
CA VAL A 42 16.22 -25.87 -5.35
C VAL A 42 14.81 -25.55 -5.84
N TYR A 43 14.62 -24.37 -6.46
CA TYR A 43 13.29 -23.87 -6.83
C TYR A 43 13.03 -23.88 -8.35
N GLY A 44 13.99 -24.28 -9.18
CA GLY A 44 13.84 -24.36 -10.64
C GLY A 44 13.98 -23.03 -11.37
N GLU A 45 13.98 -21.91 -10.68
CA GLU A 45 14.06 -20.56 -11.25
C GLU A 45 15.02 -19.68 -10.46
N THR A 46 15.55 -18.63 -11.11
CA THR A 46 16.42 -17.67 -10.41
C THR A 46 15.61 -16.79 -9.45
N PRO A 47 16.23 -16.18 -8.40
CA PRO A 47 15.56 -15.27 -7.49
C PRO A 47 14.81 -14.13 -8.21
N GLY A 48 15.41 -13.54 -9.24
CA GLY A 48 14.78 -12.49 -10.03
C GLY A 48 13.57 -12.97 -10.86
N GLN A 49 13.62 -14.20 -11.38
CA GLN A 49 12.48 -14.83 -12.07
C GLN A 49 11.36 -15.13 -11.09
N TYR A 50 11.71 -15.69 -9.94
CA TYR A 50 10.79 -15.96 -8.84
C TYR A 50 10.04 -14.70 -8.43
N LEU A 51 10.75 -13.62 -8.08
CA LEU A 51 10.14 -12.37 -7.66
C LEU A 51 9.28 -11.76 -8.77
N SER A 52 9.75 -11.78 -10.01
CA SER A 52 8.97 -11.30 -11.14
C SER A 52 7.64 -12.07 -11.29
N ARG A 53 7.65 -13.38 -11.12
CA ARG A 53 6.45 -14.22 -11.17
C ARG A 53 5.48 -13.86 -10.04
N ARG A 54 5.97 -13.72 -8.80
CA ARG A 54 5.16 -13.31 -7.64
C ARG A 54 4.49 -11.95 -7.84
N ARG A 55 5.22 -10.99 -8.40
CA ARG A 55 4.68 -9.67 -8.75
C ARG A 55 3.58 -9.74 -9.80
N ILE A 56 3.71 -10.60 -10.81
CA ILE A 56 2.68 -10.79 -11.82
C ILE A 56 1.45 -11.47 -11.21
N GLU A 57 1.60 -12.50 -10.38
CA GLU A 57 0.49 -13.13 -9.66
C GLU A 57 -0.30 -12.10 -8.84
N ARG A 58 0.39 -11.19 -8.16
CA ARG A 58 -0.24 -10.11 -7.42
C ARG A 58 -0.95 -9.10 -8.32
N ALA A 59 -0.35 -8.79 -9.46
CA ALA A 59 -0.98 -7.93 -10.47
C ALA A 59 -2.27 -8.54 -11.02
N GLU A 60 -2.31 -9.86 -11.23
CA GLU A 60 -3.52 -10.57 -11.66
C GLU A 60 -4.66 -10.42 -10.66
N GLU A 61 -4.37 -10.54 -9.35
CA GLU A 61 -5.36 -10.32 -8.28
C GLU A 61 -5.90 -8.89 -8.31
N LEU A 62 -5.00 -7.88 -8.39
CA LEU A 62 -5.38 -6.47 -8.43
C LEU A 62 -6.18 -6.12 -9.69
N LEU A 63 -5.80 -6.68 -10.84
CA LEU A 63 -6.55 -6.46 -12.09
C LEU A 63 -7.98 -7.00 -12.04
N ARG A 64 -8.22 -8.05 -11.25
CA ARG A 64 -9.55 -8.66 -11.08
C ARG A 64 -10.41 -7.96 -10.03
N SER A 65 -9.79 -7.43 -8.98
CA SER A 65 -10.50 -7.03 -7.77
C SER A 65 -10.48 -5.53 -7.48
N ALA A 66 -9.53 -4.77 -8.04
CA ALA A 66 -9.33 -3.38 -7.68
C ALA A 66 -9.61 -2.43 -8.85
N ASP A 67 -10.21 -1.27 -8.52
CA ASP A 67 -10.36 -0.15 -9.45
C ASP A 67 -9.08 0.71 -9.45
N LEU A 68 -8.03 0.14 -10.04
CA LEU A 68 -6.73 0.76 -10.23
C LEU A 68 -6.37 0.71 -11.71
N SER A 69 -5.73 1.76 -12.24
CA SER A 69 -5.19 1.74 -13.60
C SER A 69 -4.07 0.70 -13.73
N VAL A 70 -3.78 0.28 -14.95
CA VAL A 70 -2.67 -0.64 -15.23
C VAL A 70 -1.32 -0.04 -14.80
N THR A 71 -1.18 1.29 -14.92
CA THR A 71 0.04 2.00 -14.51
C THR A 71 0.20 2.01 -12.99
N GLU A 72 -0.88 2.24 -12.26
CA GLU A 72 -0.87 2.17 -10.78
C GLU A 72 -0.52 0.78 -10.30
N ILE A 73 -1.13 -0.26 -10.89
CA ILE A 73 -0.80 -1.65 -10.58
C ILE A 73 0.66 -1.96 -10.88
N CYS A 74 1.19 -1.53 -12.04
CA CYS A 74 2.58 -1.70 -12.40
C CYS A 74 3.53 -1.17 -11.32
N SER A 75 3.29 0.05 -10.86
CA SER A 75 4.08 0.70 -9.79
C SER A 75 3.91 -0.02 -8.46
N LEU A 76 2.67 -0.34 -8.11
CA LEU A 76 2.31 -1.00 -6.85
C LEU A 76 2.97 -2.37 -6.70
N VAL A 77 3.06 -3.13 -7.79
CA VAL A 77 3.72 -4.45 -7.77
C VAL A 77 5.23 -4.38 -7.97
N GLY A 78 5.83 -3.19 -7.92
CA GLY A 78 7.27 -2.99 -7.88
C GLY A 78 7.98 -3.08 -9.23
N PHE A 79 7.26 -2.84 -10.36
CA PHE A 79 7.91 -2.65 -11.64
C PHE A 79 8.21 -1.17 -11.89
N SER A 80 9.43 -0.88 -12.32
CA SER A 80 9.87 0.47 -12.67
C SER A 80 9.44 0.92 -14.07
N SER A 81 8.94 0.00 -14.90
CA SER A 81 8.60 0.26 -16.30
C SER A 81 7.35 -0.51 -16.72
N LEU A 82 6.37 0.23 -17.24
CA LEU A 82 5.13 -0.33 -17.77
C LEU A 82 5.37 -1.29 -18.95
N GLY A 83 6.37 -1.00 -19.79
CA GLY A 83 6.74 -1.86 -20.91
C GLY A 83 7.27 -3.22 -20.45
N THR A 84 8.18 -3.22 -19.47
CA THR A 84 8.72 -4.45 -18.86
C THR A 84 7.61 -5.24 -18.17
N PHE A 85 6.76 -4.55 -17.41
CA PHE A 85 5.60 -5.15 -16.76
C PHE A 85 4.67 -5.84 -17.76
N SER A 86 4.21 -5.12 -18.79
CA SER A 86 3.28 -5.63 -19.80
C SER A 86 3.85 -6.82 -20.56
N THR A 87 5.14 -6.78 -20.90
CA THR A 87 5.83 -7.88 -21.59
C THR A 87 5.90 -9.13 -20.72
N ARG A 88 6.30 -8.99 -19.46
CA ARG A 88 6.37 -10.11 -18.51
C ARG A 88 4.99 -10.66 -18.15
N PHE A 89 4.02 -9.78 -17.97
CA PHE A 89 2.63 -10.16 -17.73
C PHE A 89 2.08 -11.00 -18.90
N LYS A 90 2.23 -10.50 -20.13
CA LYS A 90 1.79 -11.24 -21.32
C LYS A 90 2.52 -12.57 -21.47
N LYS A 91 3.82 -12.64 -21.17
CA LYS A 91 4.59 -13.88 -21.22
C LYS A 91 4.06 -14.93 -20.23
N GLN A 92 3.63 -14.53 -19.05
CA GLN A 92 3.16 -15.42 -17.99
C GLN A 92 1.70 -15.82 -18.16
N THR A 93 0.82 -14.88 -18.54
CA THR A 93 -0.64 -15.07 -18.56
C THR A 93 -1.20 -15.33 -19.97
N GLY A 94 -0.41 -15.06 -21.01
CA GLY A 94 -0.84 -15.11 -22.42
C GLY A 94 -1.59 -13.84 -22.87
N LEU A 95 -1.96 -12.93 -21.98
CA LEU A 95 -2.75 -11.73 -22.27
C LEU A 95 -2.03 -10.45 -21.82
N THR A 96 -2.33 -9.33 -22.48
CA THR A 96 -1.91 -8.04 -21.94
C THR A 96 -2.69 -7.71 -20.67
N PRO A 97 -2.16 -6.86 -19.75
CA PRO A 97 -2.86 -6.49 -18.52
C PRO A 97 -4.28 -5.96 -18.75
N SER A 98 -4.46 -5.12 -19.77
CA SER A 98 -5.77 -4.55 -20.11
C SER A 98 -6.73 -5.64 -20.65
N ALA A 99 -6.26 -6.51 -21.56
CA ALA A 99 -7.05 -7.62 -22.08
C ALA A 99 -7.41 -8.63 -20.97
N TYR A 100 -6.49 -8.86 -20.04
CA TYR A 100 -6.73 -9.71 -18.88
C TYR A 100 -7.86 -9.16 -18.01
N ARG A 101 -7.84 -7.86 -17.70
CA ARG A 101 -8.90 -7.17 -16.96
C ARG A 101 -10.25 -7.31 -17.68
N THR A 102 -10.32 -6.96 -18.97
CA THR A 102 -11.56 -7.06 -19.74
C THR A 102 -12.15 -8.47 -19.74
N LYS A 103 -11.30 -9.48 -19.78
CA LYS A 103 -11.72 -10.88 -19.77
C LYS A 103 -12.24 -11.36 -18.42
N HIS A 104 -11.63 -10.90 -17.32
CA HIS A 104 -11.87 -11.44 -15.97
C HIS A 104 -12.75 -10.56 -15.09
N VAL A 105 -12.92 -9.27 -15.41
CA VAL A 105 -13.86 -8.39 -14.72
C VAL A 105 -15.16 -8.36 -15.52
N GLY A 106 -16.21 -8.98 -14.99
CA GLY A 106 -17.55 -8.94 -15.59
C GLY A 106 -18.12 -7.52 -15.61
N ARG A 107 -18.98 -7.20 -16.59
CA ARG A 107 -19.72 -5.94 -16.61
C ARG A 107 -20.56 -5.82 -15.33
N GLY A 108 -20.34 -4.76 -14.55
CA GLY A 108 -21.05 -4.51 -13.29
C GLY A 108 -20.41 -5.18 -12.06
N ALA A 109 -19.22 -5.76 -12.18
CA ALA A 109 -18.49 -6.22 -11.00
C ALA A 109 -18.16 -5.03 -10.10
N ALA A 110 -18.51 -5.16 -8.81
CA ALA A 110 -18.10 -4.20 -7.79
C ALA A 110 -16.60 -4.37 -7.53
N LEU A 111 -15.80 -3.44 -8.03
CA LEU A 111 -14.36 -3.41 -7.74
C LEU A 111 -14.13 -2.72 -6.39
N ILE A 112 -13.13 -3.20 -5.68
CA ILE A 112 -12.65 -2.55 -4.45
C ILE A 112 -12.09 -1.17 -4.83
N PRO A 113 -12.52 -0.07 -4.19
CA PRO A 113 -11.97 1.25 -4.45
C PRO A 113 -10.44 1.24 -4.38
N GLY A 114 -9.78 1.92 -5.33
CA GLY A 114 -8.32 1.91 -5.44
C GLY A 114 -7.62 2.35 -4.16
N CYS A 115 -8.16 3.34 -3.45
CA CYS A 115 -7.62 3.79 -2.15
C CYS A 115 -7.60 2.65 -1.10
N TYR A 116 -8.61 1.79 -1.08
CA TYR A 116 -8.67 0.65 -0.16
C TYR A 116 -7.72 -0.48 -0.60
N ALA A 117 -7.60 -0.71 -1.89
CA ALA A 117 -6.65 -1.68 -2.43
C ALA A 117 -5.19 -1.26 -2.14
N LEU A 118 -4.87 0.04 -2.22
CA LEU A 118 -3.57 0.59 -1.84
C LEU A 118 -3.25 0.38 -0.35
N LEU A 119 -4.25 0.58 0.51
CA LEU A 119 -4.12 0.35 1.96
C LEU A 119 -3.81 -1.12 2.26
N TRP A 120 -4.53 -2.02 1.59
CA TRP A 120 -4.41 -3.45 1.82
C TRP A 120 -3.15 -4.07 1.20
N ALA A 121 -2.69 -3.53 0.07
CA ALA A 121 -1.45 -3.95 -0.58
C ALA A 121 -0.18 -3.48 0.16
N GLY A 122 -0.31 -2.71 1.24
CA GLY A 122 0.83 -2.19 2.01
C GLY A 122 1.60 -1.09 1.27
N ALA A 123 0.96 -0.41 0.32
CA ALA A 123 1.57 0.66 -0.48
C ALA A 123 1.88 1.93 0.33
N PHE A 124 1.38 2.04 1.55
CA PHE A 124 1.89 3.03 2.49
C PHE A 124 3.18 2.48 3.10
N PRO A 125 4.31 3.16 2.93
CA PRO A 125 5.53 2.75 3.60
C PRO A 125 5.21 2.66 5.08
N ARG A 126 5.32 1.46 5.66
CA ARG A 126 5.37 1.33 7.11
C ARG A 126 6.51 2.26 7.52
N ARG A 127 6.18 3.36 8.21
CA ARG A 127 7.22 4.10 8.90
C ARG A 127 8.00 3.03 9.66
N ARG A 128 9.27 2.82 9.27
CA ARG A 128 10.19 2.15 10.17
C ARG A 128 10.01 2.90 11.47
N SER A 129 9.51 2.22 12.47
CA SER A 129 9.63 2.71 13.84
C SER A 129 11.13 2.96 13.96
N GLU A 130 11.53 4.23 13.94
CA GLU A 130 12.87 4.59 14.36
C GLU A 130 12.96 4.05 15.77
N GLU A 131 13.65 2.92 15.93
CA GLU A 131 14.07 2.50 17.24
C GLU A 131 14.83 3.67 17.82
N PRO A 132 14.42 4.22 18.99
CA PRO A 132 15.14 5.31 19.62
C PRO A 132 16.58 4.85 19.78
N ARG A 133 17.51 5.60 19.21
CA ARG A 133 18.94 5.31 19.36
C ARG A 133 19.25 5.29 20.85
N PRO A 134 20.01 4.31 21.34
CA PRO A 134 20.44 4.32 22.75
C PRO A 134 21.29 5.55 22.99
N GLY A 135 20.70 6.59 23.58
CA GLY A 135 21.33 7.88 23.85
C GLY A 135 20.38 9.08 23.85
N ASP A 136 19.20 9.00 23.26
CA ASP A 136 18.20 10.08 23.32
C ASP A 136 17.35 9.96 24.60
N HIS A 137 17.96 10.33 25.72
CA HIS A 137 17.18 10.68 26.91
C HIS A 137 16.60 12.08 26.70
N PRO A 138 15.27 12.28 26.78
CA PRO A 138 14.70 13.62 26.79
C PRO A 138 15.19 14.33 28.05
N THR A 139 16.07 15.30 27.88
CA THR A 139 16.39 16.28 28.94
C THR A 139 15.11 17.04 29.27
N ALA A 140 14.54 16.70 30.42
CA ALA A 140 13.45 17.43 31.02
C ALA A 140 13.95 18.83 31.43
N SER A 141 13.77 19.81 30.56
CA SER A 141 13.87 21.23 30.89
C SER A 141 13.11 22.02 29.83
N GLY A 142 11.80 22.09 29.97
CA GLY A 142 10.93 23.01 29.25
C GLY A 142 9.89 23.58 30.22
N PRO A 143 9.55 24.87 30.13
CA PRO A 143 8.75 25.58 31.13
C PRO A 143 7.30 25.08 31.12
N MET A 144 6.75 25.00 32.35
CA MET A 144 5.35 24.66 32.63
C MET A 144 4.40 25.46 31.73
N ALA A 145 3.74 24.77 30.81
CA ALA A 145 2.61 25.31 30.07
C ALA A 145 1.43 25.43 31.05
N ARG A 146 0.94 26.68 31.21
CA ARG A 146 -0.24 27.04 32.00
C ARG A 146 -1.46 26.34 31.43
N GLU A 147 -2.25 25.73 32.31
CA GLU A 147 -3.56 25.17 31.98
C GLU A 147 -4.48 26.23 31.36
N PRO A 148 -5.26 25.91 30.32
CA PRO A 148 -6.30 26.82 29.82
C PRO A 148 -7.47 26.83 30.81
N VAL A 149 -7.75 28.01 31.36
CA VAL A 149 -8.93 28.31 32.16
C VAL A 149 -10.18 28.09 31.31
N VAL A 150 -10.95 27.10 31.65
CA VAL A 150 -12.30 26.85 31.06
C VAL A 150 -13.21 27.98 31.58
N ARG A 151 -13.61 28.89 30.70
CA ARG A 151 -14.67 29.86 30.99
C ARG A 151 -16.01 29.20 30.68
N GLU A 152 -16.84 29.06 31.70
CA GLU A 152 -18.23 28.69 31.60
C GLU A 152 -19.02 29.76 30.82
N PRO A 153 -20.00 29.39 29.95
CA PRO A 153 -20.86 30.36 29.30
C PRO A 153 -21.94 30.86 30.31
N GLU A 154 -21.96 32.16 30.55
CA GLU A 154 -23.03 32.86 31.30
C GLU A 154 -24.38 32.67 30.61
N GLU A 155 -25.34 32.17 31.36
CA GLU A 155 -26.75 32.21 31.08
C GLU A 155 -27.24 33.66 30.95
N ARG A 156 -27.69 34.05 29.77
CA ARG A 156 -28.51 35.26 29.61
C ARG A 156 -29.97 34.89 29.53
N SER A 157 -30.60 35.13 30.65
CA SER A 157 -32.06 35.14 30.88
C SER A 157 -32.76 36.23 30.09
N SER A 158 -33.93 35.84 29.61
CA SER A 158 -35.16 36.61 29.43
C SER A 158 -35.19 37.88 28.59
N GLY A 159 -36.17 37.91 27.76
CA GLY A 159 -36.68 39.12 27.10
C GLY A 159 -37.84 38.83 26.15
N ASN A 160 -38.95 38.46 26.75
CA ASN A 160 -40.30 38.50 26.17
C ASN A 160 -40.60 39.87 25.57
N ARG A 161 -41.14 39.93 24.35
CA ARG A 161 -42.21 40.86 23.97
C ARG A 161 -42.91 40.48 22.67
N SER A 162 -44.22 40.29 22.88
CA SER A 162 -45.32 40.24 21.93
C SER A 162 -45.39 41.46 21.02
N SER A 163 -45.98 41.29 19.87
CA SER A 163 -47.03 42.08 19.17
C SER A 163 -47.08 41.61 17.71
N GLU A 164 -48.16 40.95 17.30
CA GLU A 164 -49.35 41.57 16.70
C GLU A 164 -49.03 42.31 15.39
N ASP A 165 -49.51 41.83 14.32
CA ASP A 165 -50.70 42.20 13.60
C ASP A 165 -50.55 42.15 12.06
N ARG A 166 -51.62 41.64 11.48
CA ARG A 166 -52.27 42.03 10.21
C ARG A 166 -51.59 41.72 8.89
N ASN A 167 -52.20 40.86 8.17
CA ASN A 167 -53.46 40.94 7.39
C ASN A 167 -53.22 41.20 5.89
N SER A 168 -54.08 40.57 5.16
CA SER A 168 -54.55 40.84 3.78
C SER A 168 -53.80 40.14 2.64
N GLU A 169 -54.45 39.11 2.07
CA GLU A 169 -55.39 39.20 0.92
C GLU A 169 -54.64 39.52 -0.39
N GLU A 170 -54.81 38.76 -1.32
CA GLU A 170 -55.71 38.48 -2.42
C GLU A 170 -54.92 38.10 -3.68
N ALA A 171 -55.33 37.01 -4.23
CA ALA A 171 -55.86 36.86 -5.58
C ALA A 171 -54.90 36.99 -6.77
N GLY A 172 -54.96 36.01 -7.62
CA GLY A 172 -54.52 36.00 -9.00
C GLY A 172 -54.23 34.60 -9.47
#